data_d27613419c60c4d04a75702fc350a282
#
_entry.id   d27613419c60c4d04a75702fc350a282
#
_cell.length_a   1.000
_cell.length_b   1.000
_cell.length_c   1.000
_cell.angle_alpha   90.00
_cell.angle_beta   90.00
_cell.angle_gamma   90.00
#
_symmetry.space_group_name_H-M   'P 1'
#
loop_
_entity.id
_entity.type
_entity.pdbx_description
1 polymer ?
#
loop_
_entity_poly.entity_id
_entity_poly.type
_entity_poly.pdbx_seq_one_letter_code
_entity_poly.pdbx_strand_id
1 'polypeptide(L)'
;LPAIRSLARFSIAITLAFGGGAAFATVANDEKPYLTEVNAAMERMMAGMMVAPSGNVDADFVTMMLPHHQGAIDMAVAELRYGKNEQLKRIAQEIIVDQQQEIAAMRLALGQPLPPSAPVPTQQSALPHPHMEP
;
A
#
# COMPACT_ATOMS: atom_id res chain seq x y z
N LEU A 1 48.46 41.35 57.61
CA LEU A 1 47.62 41.73 56.47
C LEU A 1 47.35 40.46 55.64
N PRO A 2 46.10 39.96 55.54
CA PRO A 2 45.80 38.77 54.74
C PRO A 2 45.51 39.11 53.31
N ALA A 3 46.06 38.33 52.40
CA ALA A 3 45.88 38.39 50.97
C ALA A 3 44.47 37.98 50.56
N ILE A 4 43.82 38.78 49.73
CA ILE A 4 42.53 38.52 49.12
C ILE A 4 42.72 37.55 47.92
N ARG A 5 42.23 36.32 48.04
CA ARG A 5 42.17 35.34 46.91
C ARG A 5 41.00 35.72 46.04
N SER A 6 41.29 36.12 44.83
CA SER A 6 40.33 36.35 43.76
C SER A 6 39.75 34.96 43.26
N LEU A 7 38.46 34.78 43.46
CA LEU A 7 37.75 33.65 42.92
C LEU A 7 37.32 33.95 41.46
N ALA A 8 38.02 33.37 40.51
CA ALA A 8 37.62 33.40 39.11
C ALA A 8 36.32 32.58 38.92
N ARG A 9 35.23 33.28 38.58
CA ARG A 9 33.95 32.68 38.20
C ARG A 9 34.05 32.16 36.77
N PHE A 10 34.20 30.85 36.60
CA PHE A 10 34.01 30.20 35.31
C PHE A 10 32.52 30.10 35.00
N SER A 11 32.03 30.97 34.11
CA SER A 11 30.70 30.82 33.54
C SER A 11 30.76 29.80 32.40
N ILE A 12 30.22 28.63 32.64
CA ILE A 12 30.00 27.62 31.58
C ILE A 12 28.73 28.01 30.85
N ALA A 13 28.86 28.56 29.65
CA ALA A 13 27.75 28.77 28.75
C ALA A 13 27.41 27.43 28.09
N ILE A 14 26.32 26.78 28.53
CA ILE A 14 25.75 25.60 27.86
C ILE A 14 24.92 26.14 26.70
N THR A 15 25.48 26.08 25.50
CA THR A 15 24.70 26.28 24.25
C THR A 15 23.93 24.99 23.95
N LEU A 16 22.64 24.98 24.33
CA LEU A 16 21.73 23.98 23.81
C LEU A 16 21.47 24.25 22.32
N ALA A 17 22.17 23.54 21.45
CA ALA A 17 21.83 23.47 20.03
C ALA A 17 20.60 22.57 19.87
N PHE A 18 19.41 23.16 19.87
CA PHE A 18 18.18 22.51 19.40
C PHE A 18 18.24 22.39 17.85
N GLY A 19 19.01 21.46 17.36
CA GLY A 19 19.01 21.05 15.98
C GLY A 19 17.96 19.95 15.74
N GLY A 20 16.68 20.25 15.97
CA GLY A 20 15.58 19.41 15.56
C GLY A 20 15.32 19.55 14.06
N GLY A 21 16.24 19.12 13.21
CA GLY A 21 15.95 18.87 11.81
C GLY A 21 15.03 17.67 11.72
N ALA A 22 13.73 17.89 11.47
CA ALA A 22 12.86 16.84 11.01
C ALA A 22 13.43 16.34 9.68
N ALA A 23 14.12 15.20 9.71
CA ALA A 23 14.50 14.49 8.50
C ALA A 23 13.20 14.03 7.83
N PHE A 24 12.67 14.82 6.91
CA PHE A 24 11.70 14.35 5.96
C PHE A 24 12.42 13.29 5.12
N ALA A 25 12.12 12.03 5.39
CA ALA A 25 12.61 10.95 4.54
C ALA A 25 12.12 11.25 3.12
N THR A 26 13.04 11.58 2.24
CA THR A 26 12.72 11.70 0.81
C THR A 26 12.36 10.30 0.34
N VAL A 27 11.12 10.11 -0.11
CA VAL A 27 10.68 8.87 -0.74
C VAL A 27 11.65 8.53 -1.86
N ALA A 28 12.24 7.33 -1.81
CA ALA A 28 13.16 6.90 -2.85
C ALA A 28 12.46 6.93 -4.21
N ASN A 29 13.19 7.31 -5.26
CA ASN A 29 12.60 7.48 -6.59
C ASN A 29 11.97 6.19 -7.15
N ASP A 30 12.44 5.03 -6.72
CA ASP A 30 11.92 3.72 -7.09
C ASP A 30 10.61 3.34 -6.36
N GLU A 31 10.26 4.01 -5.26
CA GLU A 31 9.01 3.79 -4.53
C GLU A 31 7.83 4.62 -5.08
N LYS A 32 8.11 5.72 -5.77
CA LYS A 32 7.06 6.61 -6.31
C LYS A 32 6.03 5.91 -7.22
N PRO A 33 6.43 5.05 -8.17
CA PRO A 33 5.46 4.34 -9.01
C PRO A 33 4.54 3.43 -8.18
N TYR A 34 5.08 2.71 -7.19
CA TYR A 34 4.31 1.89 -6.27
C TYR A 34 3.26 2.73 -5.52
N LEU A 35 3.68 3.82 -4.89
CA LEU A 35 2.78 4.71 -4.15
C LEU A 35 1.71 5.33 -5.04
N THR A 36 2.03 5.66 -6.30
CA THR A 36 1.06 6.18 -7.25
C THR A 36 -0.04 5.15 -7.53
N GLU A 37 0.33 3.89 -7.78
CA GLU A 37 -0.64 2.83 -8.04
C GLU A 37 -1.49 2.50 -6.81
N VAL A 38 -0.85 2.39 -5.64
CA VAL A 38 -1.55 2.10 -4.38
C VAL A 38 -2.52 3.22 -4.01
N ASN A 39 -2.11 4.48 -4.13
CA ASN A 39 -2.99 5.61 -3.85
C ASN A 39 -4.20 5.64 -4.80
N ALA A 40 -3.98 5.42 -6.09
CA ALA A 40 -5.08 5.33 -7.05
C ALA A 40 -6.03 4.16 -6.76
N ALA A 41 -5.51 3.01 -6.31
CA ALA A 41 -6.32 1.87 -5.88
C ALA A 41 -7.17 2.22 -4.65
N MET A 42 -6.56 2.86 -3.65
CA MET A 42 -7.27 3.31 -2.44
C MET A 42 -8.36 4.34 -2.75
N GLU A 43 -8.10 5.31 -3.63
CA GLU A 43 -9.11 6.29 -4.04
C GLU A 43 -10.32 5.62 -4.70
N ARG A 44 -10.10 4.70 -5.65
CA ARG A 44 -11.19 3.94 -6.28
C ARG A 44 -11.96 3.09 -5.26
N MET A 45 -11.26 2.41 -4.37
CA MET A 45 -11.83 1.61 -3.31
C MET A 45 -12.74 2.46 -2.41
N MET A 46 -12.22 3.56 -1.88
CA MET A 46 -12.98 4.45 -1.00
C MET A 46 -14.20 5.07 -1.68
N ALA A 47 -14.05 5.51 -2.93
CA ALA A 47 -15.17 6.03 -3.70
C ALA A 47 -16.26 4.96 -3.93
N GLY A 48 -15.87 3.72 -4.22
CA GLY A 48 -16.80 2.61 -4.41
C GLY A 48 -17.51 2.16 -3.14
N MET A 49 -16.89 2.34 -1.99
CA MET A 49 -17.47 1.99 -0.68
C MET A 49 -18.47 3.02 -0.16
N MET A 50 -18.51 4.22 -0.74
CA MET A 50 -19.47 5.27 -0.38
C MET A 50 -20.83 4.99 -1.00
N VAL A 51 -21.64 4.13 -0.36
CA VAL A 51 -22.96 3.71 -0.85
C VAL A 51 -24.07 4.28 0.00
N ALA A 52 -25.14 4.71 -0.64
CA ALA A 52 -26.37 5.04 0.07
C ALA A 52 -27.06 3.74 0.52
N PRO A 53 -27.61 3.68 1.75
CA PRO A 53 -28.32 2.50 2.22
C PRO A 53 -29.51 2.15 1.31
N SER A 54 -29.59 0.88 0.87
CA SER A 54 -30.69 0.39 0.03
C SER A 54 -31.89 -0.13 0.84
N GLY A 55 -31.70 -0.33 2.13
CA GLY A 55 -32.66 -1.02 3.01
C GLY A 55 -32.50 -2.54 3.01
N ASN A 56 -31.52 -3.07 2.27
CA ASN A 56 -31.18 -4.50 2.27
C ASN A 56 -29.72 -4.66 2.70
N VAL A 57 -29.50 -5.18 3.91
CA VAL A 57 -28.17 -5.33 4.52
C VAL A 57 -27.25 -6.20 3.66
N ASP A 58 -27.73 -7.29 3.10
CA ASP A 58 -26.90 -8.20 2.28
C ASP A 58 -26.47 -7.52 0.97
N ALA A 59 -27.38 -6.78 0.34
CA ALA A 59 -27.07 -6.01 -0.86
C ALA A 59 -26.06 -4.88 -0.57
N ASP A 60 -26.26 -4.15 0.52
CA ASP A 60 -25.37 -3.07 0.94
C ASP A 60 -23.98 -3.60 1.31
N PHE A 61 -23.92 -4.74 2.04
CA PHE A 61 -22.67 -5.43 2.34
C PHE A 61 -21.89 -5.77 1.07
N VAL A 62 -22.52 -6.46 0.13
CA VAL A 62 -21.85 -6.85 -1.13
C VAL A 62 -21.43 -5.63 -1.94
N THR A 63 -22.28 -4.59 -2.01
CA THR A 63 -21.96 -3.37 -2.74
C THR A 63 -20.73 -2.67 -2.19
N MET A 64 -20.51 -2.67 -0.88
CA MET A 64 -19.30 -2.11 -0.26
C MET A 64 -18.09 -3.04 -0.36
N MET A 65 -18.31 -4.35 -0.21
CA MET A 65 -17.20 -5.31 -0.18
C MET A 65 -16.58 -5.56 -1.56
N LEU A 66 -17.34 -5.46 -2.65
CA LEU A 66 -16.79 -5.64 -4.00
C LEU A 66 -15.65 -4.63 -4.30
N PRO A 67 -15.82 -3.31 -4.14
CA PRO A 67 -14.74 -2.36 -4.35
C PRO A 67 -13.60 -2.52 -3.31
N HIS A 68 -13.90 -2.93 -2.08
CA HIS A 68 -12.89 -3.22 -1.07
C HIS A 68 -11.96 -4.36 -1.52
N HIS A 69 -12.54 -5.47 -1.97
CA HIS A 69 -11.79 -6.62 -2.46
C HIS A 69 -11.00 -6.29 -3.73
N GLN A 70 -11.59 -5.52 -4.65
CA GLN A 70 -10.87 -5.07 -5.84
C GLN A 70 -9.68 -4.19 -5.48
N GLY A 71 -9.83 -3.30 -4.49
CA GLY A 71 -8.73 -2.47 -4.00
C GLY A 71 -7.58 -3.31 -3.41
N ALA A 72 -7.91 -4.37 -2.67
CA ALA A 72 -6.91 -5.30 -2.14
C ALA A 72 -6.16 -6.03 -3.28
N ILE A 73 -6.86 -6.46 -4.33
CA ILE A 73 -6.25 -7.05 -5.53
C ILE A 73 -5.29 -6.05 -6.20
N ASP A 74 -5.74 -4.80 -6.41
CA ASP A 74 -4.94 -3.77 -7.08
C ASP A 74 -3.65 -3.47 -6.28
N MET A 75 -3.72 -3.40 -4.95
CA MET A 75 -2.55 -3.22 -4.08
C MET A 75 -1.61 -4.43 -4.11
N ALA A 76 -2.16 -5.65 -4.12
CA ALA A 76 -1.36 -6.87 -4.22
C ALA A 76 -0.64 -6.96 -5.59
N VAL A 77 -1.29 -6.53 -6.68
CA VAL A 77 -0.65 -6.42 -8.01
C VAL A 77 0.51 -5.42 -7.98
N ALA A 78 0.37 -4.30 -7.28
CA ALA A 78 1.46 -3.34 -7.10
C ALA A 78 2.64 -3.97 -6.33
N GLU A 79 2.37 -4.76 -5.27
CA GLU A 79 3.41 -5.51 -4.55
C GLU A 79 4.14 -6.51 -5.48
N LEU A 80 3.41 -7.24 -6.33
CA LEU A 80 4.04 -8.15 -7.30
C LEU A 80 4.97 -7.42 -8.27
N ARG A 81 4.62 -6.20 -8.65
CA ARG A 81 5.35 -5.38 -9.63
C ARG A 81 6.59 -4.71 -9.04
N TYR A 82 6.48 -4.17 -7.84
CA TYR A 82 7.51 -3.30 -7.25
C TYR A 82 8.21 -3.90 -6.05
N GLY A 83 7.57 -4.85 -5.36
CA GLY A 83 8.11 -5.51 -4.17
C GLY A 83 9.36 -6.32 -4.49
N LYS A 84 10.25 -6.41 -3.51
CA LYS A 84 11.53 -7.16 -3.62
C LYS A 84 11.56 -8.39 -2.70
N ASN A 85 10.61 -8.51 -1.78
CA ASN A 85 10.54 -9.62 -0.85
C ASN A 85 9.69 -10.76 -1.43
N GLU A 86 10.32 -11.87 -1.74
CA GLU A 86 9.66 -13.03 -2.35
C GLU A 86 8.57 -13.66 -1.45
N GLN A 87 8.67 -13.51 -0.14
CA GLN A 87 7.61 -13.94 0.78
C GLN A 87 6.37 -13.05 0.66
N LEU A 88 6.54 -11.73 0.62
CA LEU A 88 5.44 -10.79 0.44
C LEU A 88 4.80 -10.94 -0.93
N LYS A 89 5.57 -11.19 -1.98
CA LYS A 89 5.02 -11.48 -3.31
C LYS A 89 4.16 -12.74 -3.32
N ARG A 90 4.56 -13.82 -2.63
CA ARG A 90 3.71 -15.01 -2.50
C ARG A 90 2.40 -14.70 -1.79
N ILE A 91 2.46 -13.95 -0.69
CA ILE A 91 1.25 -13.50 0.01
C ILE A 91 0.37 -12.64 -0.91
N ALA A 92 0.96 -11.74 -1.69
CA ALA A 92 0.23 -10.93 -2.66
C ALA A 92 -0.48 -11.80 -3.72
N GLN A 93 0.14 -12.88 -4.20
CA GLN A 93 -0.51 -13.83 -5.10
C GLN A 93 -1.69 -14.54 -4.44
N GLU A 94 -1.56 -14.96 -3.20
CA GLU A 94 -2.64 -15.57 -2.41
C GLU A 94 -3.80 -14.58 -2.25
N ILE A 95 -3.52 -13.33 -1.86
CA ILE A 95 -4.53 -12.27 -1.76
C ILE A 95 -5.31 -12.12 -3.07
N ILE A 96 -4.63 -12.06 -4.22
CA ILE A 96 -5.30 -11.91 -5.51
C ILE A 96 -6.28 -13.06 -5.77
N VAL A 97 -5.85 -14.30 -5.54
CA VAL A 97 -6.69 -15.49 -5.76
C VAL A 97 -7.88 -15.51 -4.81
N ASP A 98 -7.66 -15.32 -3.52
CA ASP A 98 -8.69 -15.36 -2.50
C ASP A 98 -9.73 -14.25 -2.71
N GLN A 99 -9.29 -13.02 -2.96
CA GLN A 99 -10.20 -11.90 -3.19
C GLN A 99 -11.04 -12.07 -4.47
N GLN A 100 -10.48 -12.66 -5.52
CA GLN A 100 -11.24 -12.97 -6.73
C GLN A 100 -12.33 -14.04 -6.48
N GLN A 101 -12.02 -15.07 -5.68
CA GLN A 101 -12.98 -16.09 -5.29
C GLN A 101 -14.09 -15.51 -4.41
N GLU A 102 -13.76 -14.65 -3.47
CA GLU A 102 -14.74 -13.99 -2.60
C GLU A 102 -15.65 -13.03 -3.38
N ILE A 103 -15.13 -12.28 -4.35
CA ILE A 103 -15.92 -11.46 -5.29
C ILE A 103 -16.94 -12.35 -6.03
N ALA A 104 -16.49 -13.49 -6.55
CA ALA A 104 -17.35 -14.43 -7.26
C ALA A 104 -18.43 -14.99 -6.33
N ALA A 105 -18.07 -15.40 -5.11
CA ALA A 105 -18.99 -15.93 -4.12
C ALA A 105 -20.07 -14.91 -3.70
N MET A 106 -19.67 -13.67 -3.44
CA MET A 106 -20.60 -12.57 -3.10
C MET A 106 -21.60 -12.31 -4.24
N ARG A 107 -21.14 -12.28 -5.49
CA ARG A 107 -22.02 -12.10 -6.63
C ARG A 107 -23.01 -13.26 -6.77
N LEU A 108 -22.54 -14.49 -6.63
CA LEU A 108 -23.42 -15.69 -6.68
C LEU A 108 -24.47 -15.67 -5.57
N ALA A 109 -24.09 -15.25 -4.34
CA ALA A 109 -25.00 -15.16 -3.22
C ALA A 109 -26.18 -14.21 -3.48
N LEU A 110 -25.98 -13.18 -4.30
CA LEU A 110 -27.03 -12.24 -4.71
C LEU A 110 -27.65 -12.57 -6.08
N GLY A 111 -27.33 -13.71 -6.69
CA GLY A 111 -27.83 -14.08 -8.03
C GLY A 111 -27.30 -13.17 -9.14
N GLN A 112 -26.19 -12.48 -8.91
CA GLN A 112 -25.55 -11.61 -9.91
C GLN A 112 -24.67 -12.40 -10.87
N PRO A 113 -24.47 -11.94 -12.12
CA PRO A 113 -23.56 -12.58 -13.05
C PRO A 113 -22.12 -12.54 -12.54
N LEU A 114 -21.38 -13.62 -12.80
CA LEU A 114 -19.94 -13.65 -12.50
C LEU A 114 -19.20 -12.66 -13.39
N PRO A 115 -18.09 -12.07 -12.88
CA PRO A 115 -17.20 -11.28 -13.71
C PRO A 115 -16.63 -12.16 -14.84
N PRO A 116 -16.24 -11.57 -15.98
CA PRO A 116 -15.54 -12.30 -17.01
C PRO A 116 -14.30 -12.99 -16.42
N SER A 117 -14.02 -14.21 -16.87
CA SER A 117 -12.79 -14.91 -16.50
C SER A 117 -11.58 -14.08 -16.95
N ALA A 118 -10.80 -13.60 -16.00
CA ALA A 118 -9.54 -12.90 -16.26
C ALA A 118 -8.37 -13.76 -15.77
N PRO A 119 -7.24 -13.78 -16.48
CA PRO A 119 -6.03 -14.41 -15.98
C PRO A 119 -5.65 -13.81 -14.63
N VAL A 120 -5.30 -14.65 -13.66
CA VAL A 120 -4.70 -14.17 -12.41
C VAL A 120 -3.39 -13.49 -12.77
N PRO A 121 -3.14 -12.24 -12.31
CA PRO A 121 -1.85 -11.59 -12.51
C PRO A 121 -0.77 -12.42 -11.81
N THR A 122 -0.11 -13.26 -12.55
CA THR A 122 1.12 -13.91 -12.12
C THR A 122 2.27 -12.94 -12.35
N GLN A 123 3.42 -13.18 -11.70
CA GLN A 123 4.62 -12.34 -11.84
C GLN A 123 4.80 -11.86 -13.28
N GLN A 124 5.23 -10.59 -13.44
CA GLN A 124 5.50 -9.97 -14.74
C GLN A 124 5.98 -11.00 -15.76
N SER A 125 5.26 -11.13 -16.86
CA SER A 125 5.77 -11.87 -18.01
C SER A 125 7.19 -11.45 -18.26
N ALA A 126 8.14 -12.37 -18.13
CA ALA A 126 9.51 -12.11 -18.48
C ALA A 126 9.52 -11.41 -19.84
N LEU A 127 10.29 -10.33 -19.94
CA LEU A 127 10.50 -9.63 -21.20
C LEU A 127 10.66 -10.66 -22.34
N PRO A 128 10.07 -10.44 -23.51
CA PRO A 128 10.20 -11.35 -24.61
C PRO A 128 11.70 -11.59 -24.83
N HIS A 129 12.12 -12.83 -24.64
CA HIS A 129 13.47 -13.23 -24.98
C HIS A 129 13.64 -12.94 -26.46
N PRO A 130 14.69 -12.21 -26.87
CA PRO A 130 15.01 -12.10 -28.29
C PRO A 130 15.22 -13.53 -28.80
N HIS A 131 14.37 -13.93 -29.74
CA HIS A 131 14.54 -15.20 -30.43
C HIS A 131 15.97 -15.21 -30.99
N MET A 132 16.84 -16.03 -30.42
CA MET A 132 18.02 -16.50 -31.11
C MET A 132 17.51 -17.45 -32.19
N GLU A 133 17.37 -16.96 -33.38
CA GLU A 133 17.26 -17.84 -34.56
C GLU A 133 18.59 -18.60 -34.76
N PRO A 134 18.55 -19.89 -35.15
CA PRO A 134 19.72 -20.72 -35.34
C PRO A 134 20.57 -20.30 -36.53
#